data_36fc27b93c6220a50e5fe4198ee3f649
#
_entry.id   36fc27b93c6220a50e5fe4198ee3f649
#
_cell.length_a   1.000
_cell.length_b   1.000
_cell.length_c   1.000
_cell.angle_alpha   90.00
_cell.angle_beta   90.00
_cell.angle_gamma   90.00
#
_symmetry.space_group_name_H-M   'P 1'
#
loop_
_entity.id
_entity.type
_entity.pdbx_description
1 polymer ?
#
loop_
_entity_poly.entity_id
_entity_poly.type
_entity_poly.pdbx_seq_one_letter_code
_entity_poly.pdbx_strand_id
1 'polypeptide(L)'
;NMKTLKSFKSWIITDWKYNRFRLFCETLGSLAFILIYLLMAWYGDDVCITTIFLIQLVGSSLHIINAYLRNSVNLILLNTIVIIIALFGLAKMHL
;
A
#
# COMPACT_ATOMS: atom_id res chain seq x y z
N ASN A 1 -5.05 -16.41 21.36
CA ASN A 1 -3.87 -16.83 22.10
C ASN A 1 -3.10 -15.63 22.63
N MET A 2 -2.93 -15.57 23.95
CA MET A 2 -2.30 -14.41 24.60
C MET A 2 -0.84 -14.24 24.25
N LYS A 3 -0.09 -15.34 24.05
CA LYS A 3 1.31 -15.24 23.63
C LYS A 3 1.46 -14.61 22.26
N THR A 4 0.61 -14.98 21.32
CA THR A 4 0.64 -14.43 19.98
C THR A 4 0.30 -12.93 20.00
N LEU A 5 -0.70 -12.53 20.78
CA LEU A 5 -1.07 -11.13 20.93
C LEU A 5 0.03 -10.30 21.55
N LYS A 6 0.69 -10.85 22.60
CA LYS A 6 1.81 -10.14 23.24
C LYS A 6 3.00 -10.00 22.29
N SER A 7 3.32 -11.05 21.54
CA SER A 7 4.40 -11.01 20.54
C SER A 7 4.12 -10.00 19.44
N PHE A 8 2.89 -9.99 18.94
CA PHE A 8 2.46 -9.04 17.90
C PHE A 8 2.55 -7.60 18.40
N LYS A 9 2.03 -7.35 19.61
CA LYS A 9 2.06 -6.03 20.22
C LYS A 9 3.50 -5.56 20.46
N SER A 10 4.35 -6.45 20.98
CA SER A 10 5.76 -6.13 21.20
C SER A 10 6.47 -5.79 19.90
N TRP A 11 6.18 -6.53 18.83
CA TRP A 11 6.75 -6.29 17.51
C TRP A 11 6.35 -4.91 16.96
N ILE A 12 5.07 -4.56 17.09
CA ILE A 12 4.58 -3.24 16.65
C ILE A 12 5.26 -2.13 17.45
N ILE A 13 5.38 -2.29 18.75
CA ILE A 13 6.01 -1.27 19.62
C ILE A 13 7.49 -1.12 19.23
N THR A 14 8.18 -2.22 18.96
CA THR A 14 9.57 -2.21 18.54
C THR A 14 9.73 -1.48 17.21
N ASP A 15 8.88 -1.79 16.22
CA ASP A 15 8.91 -1.10 14.94
C ASP A 15 8.62 0.39 15.09
N TRP A 16 7.66 0.75 15.93
CA TRP A 16 7.34 2.16 16.18
C TRP A 16 8.53 2.89 16.80
N LYS A 17 9.23 2.23 17.71
CA LYS A 17 10.35 2.85 18.42
C LYS A 17 11.60 3.00 17.53
N TYR A 18 11.92 1.97 16.73
CA TYR A 18 13.18 1.93 15.99
C TYR A 18 13.02 2.16 14.49
N ASN A 19 11.86 1.86 13.93
CA ASN A 19 11.61 1.97 12.49
C ASN A 19 10.32 2.74 12.23
N ARG A 20 10.20 3.90 12.88
CA ARG A 20 8.98 4.70 12.85
C ARG A 20 8.57 5.10 11.44
N PHE A 21 9.54 5.54 10.63
CA PHE A 21 9.27 5.95 9.24
C PHE A 21 8.78 4.77 8.40
N ARG A 22 9.44 3.61 8.54
CA ARG A 22 9.06 2.41 7.81
C ARG A 22 7.65 1.95 8.17
N LEU A 23 7.34 1.92 9.48
CA LEU A 23 6.01 1.53 9.95
C LEU A 23 4.95 2.50 9.45
N PHE A 24 5.25 3.79 9.46
CA PHE A 24 4.34 4.81 8.97
C PHE A 24 4.03 4.62 7.49
N CYS A 25 5.05 4.43 6.65
CA CYS A 25 4.87 4.20 5.21
C CYS A 25 4.08 2.92 4.95
N GLU A 26 4.41 1.85 5.67
CA GLU A 26 3.74 0.57 5.51
C GLU A 26 2.25 0.67 5.89
N THR A 27 1.95 1.35 6.99
CA THR A 27 0.58 1.52 7.45
C THR A 27 -0.23 2.37 6.46
N LEU A 28 0.33 3.50 6.02
CA LEU A 28 -0.35 4.35 5.05
C LEU A 28 -0.58 3.65 3.72
N GLY A 29 0.42 2.90 3.23
CA GLY A 29 0.26 2.13 2.00
C GLY A 29 -0.81 1.07 2.13
N SER A 30 -0.86 0.38 3.26
CA SER A 30 -1.88 -0.63 3.52
C SER A 30 -3.26 0.00 3.61
N LEU A 31 -3.39 1.16 4.28
CA LEU A 31 -4.66 1.88 4.36
C LEU A 31 -5.13 2.32 2.97
N ALA A 32 -4.21 2.74 2.10
CA ALA A 32 -4.57 3.12 0.74
C ALA A 32 -5.18 1.95 -0.02
N PHE A 33 -4.60 0.76 0.08
CA PHE A 33 -5.14 -0.42 -0.58
C PHE A 33 -6.46 -0.87 0.04
N ILE A 34 -6.60 -0.78 1.35
CA ILE A 34 -7.87 -1.09 2.02
C ILE A 34 -8.95 -0.12 1.53
N LEU A 35 -8.62 1.16 1.39
CA LEU A 35 -9.55 2.16 0.88
C LEU A 35 -10.00 1.83 -0.54
N ILE A 36 -9.08 1.38 -1.40
CA ILE A 36 -9.42 0.94 -2.75
C ILE A 36 -10.47 -0.16 -2.72
N TYR A 37 -10.24 -1.19 -1.90
CA TYR A 37 -11.19 -2.30 -1.81
C TYR A 37 -12.53 -1.88 -1.21
N LEU A 38 -12.51 -0.97 -0.23
CA LEU A 38 -13.75 -0.45 0.35
C LEU A 38 -14.56 0.34 -0.69
N LEU A 39 -13.90 1.16 -1.50
CA LEU A 39 -14.57 1.92 -2.55
C LEU A 39 -15.17 0.99 -3.59
N MET A 40 -14.42 -0.04 -3.99
CA MET A 40 -14.92 -1.01 -4.96
C MET A 40 -16.10 -1.79 -4.41
N ALA A 41 -16.06 -2.16 -3.13
CA ALA A 41 -17.16 -2.90 -2.50
C ALA A 41 -18.40 -2.03 -2.34
N TRP A 42 -18.22 -0.75 -2.05
CA TRP A 42 -19.34 0.18 -1.80
C TRP A 42 -20.00 0.60 -3.10
N TYR A 43 -19.22 1.00 -4.10
CA TYR A 43 -19.77 1.55 -5.35
C TYR A 43 -19.94 0.49 -6.45
N GLY A 44 -19.26 -0.66 -6.33
CA GLY A 44 -19.33 -1.69 -7.34
C GLY A 44 -18.90 -1.18 -8.72
N ASP A 45 -19.77 -1.34 -9.71
CA ASP A 45 -19.46 -0.92 -11.09
C ASP A 45 -19.42 0.61 -11.25
N ASP A 46 -19.98 1.35 -10.30
CA ASP A 46 -20.01 2.81 -10.36
C ASP A 46 -18.78 3.47 -9.77
N VAL A 47 -17.78 2.69 -9.34
CA VAL A 47 -16.57 3.24 -8.76
C VAL A 47 -15.79 4.06 -9.79
N CYS A 48 -15.23 5.19 -9.34
CA CYS A 48 -14.41 6.02 -10.20
C CYS A 48 -13.02 5.39 -10.34
N ILE A 49 -12.74 4.79 -11.49
CA ILE A 49 -11.48 4.08 -11.73
C ILE A 49 -10.30 5.03 -11.66
N THR A 50 -10.45 6.29 -12.10
CA THR A 50 -9.38 7.29 -11.99
C THR A 50 -8.97 7.48 -10.53
N THR A 51 -9.94 7.59 -9.61
CA THR A 51 -9.66 7.71 -8.19
C THR A 51 -8.93 6.47 -7.67
N ILE A 52 -9.36 5.28 -8.08
CA ILE A 52 -8.72 4.02 -7.71
C ILE A 52 -7.25 4.01 -8.13
N PHE A 53 -6.95 4.39 -9.38
CA PHE A 53 -5.58 4.40 -9.87
C PHE A 53 -4.72 5.44 -9.14
N LEU A 54 -5.28 6.61 -8.82
CA LEU A 54 -4.56 7.64 -8.07
C LEU A 54 -4.19 7.15 -6.66
N ILE A 55 -5.15 6.55 -5.97
CA ILE A 55 -4.90 5.97 -4.63
C ILE A 55 -3.86 4.85 -4.73
N GLN A 56 -3.95 4.03 -5.76
CA GLN A 56 -3.01 2.94 -5.99
C GLN A 56 -1.59 3.45 -6.23
N LEU A 57 -1.43 4.54 -6.97
CA LEU A 57 -0.12 5.16 -7.18
C LEU A 57 0.49 5.59 -5.85
N VAL A 58 -0.29 6.25 -5.00
CA VAL A 58 0.18 6.69 -3.69
C VAL A 58 0.56 5.48 -2.84
N GLY A 59 -0.32 4.48 -2.75
CA GLY A 59 -0.07 3.29 -1.95
C GLY A 59 1.15 2.52 -2.41
N SER A 60 1.30 2.33 -3.72
CA SER A 60 2.44 1.61 -4.28
C SER A 60 3.75 2.37 -4.05
N SER A 61 3.73 3.70 -4.15
CA SER A 61 4.92 4.51 -3.86
C SER A 61 5.36 4.33 -2.41
N LEU A 62 4.41 4.35 -1.47
CA LEU A 62 4.71 4.11 -0.06
C LEU A 62 5.26 2.71 0.18
N HIS A 63 4.70 1.72 -0.51
CA HIS A 63 5.20 0.34 -0.41
C HIS A 63 6.59 0.17 -0.99
N ILE A 64 6.93 0.90 -2.06
CA ILE A 64 8.28 0.87 -2.62
C ILE A 64 9.28 1.42 -1.62
N ILE A 65 8.96 2.54 -0.96
CA ILE A 65 9.81 3.10 0.08
C ILE A 65 10.02 2.07 1.20
N ASN A 66 8.94 1.45 1.66
CA ASN A 66 9.01 0.42 2.69
C ASN A 66 9.85 -0.78 2.23
N ALA A 67 9.66 -1.24 1.00
CA ALA A 67 10.39 -2.37 0.44
C ALA A 67 11.89 -2.06 0.32
N TYR A 68 12.23 -0.84 -0.07
CA TYR A 68 13.62 -0.40 -0.14
C TYR A 68 14.26 -0.45 1.24
N LEU A 69 13.55 0.03 2.27
CA LEU A 69 14.05 0.01 3.64
C LEU A 69 14.21 -1.41 4.19
N ARG A 70 13.42 -2.35 3.70
CA ARG A 70 13.50 -3.76 4.07
C ARG A 70 14.41 -4.56 3.17
N ASN A 71 14.97 -3.96 2.13
CA ASN A 71 15.81 -4.62 1.14
C ASN A 71 15.09 -5.77 0.42
N SER A 72 13.80 -5.60 0.15
CA SER A 72 13.00 -6.61 -0.53
C SER A 72 12.88 -6.29 -2.02
N VAL A 73 13.64 -6.99 -2.84
CA VAL A 73 13.64 -6.80 -4.30
C VAL A 73 12.28 -7.20 -4.89
N ASN A 74 11.69 -8.28 -4.39
CA ASN A 74 10.41 -8.77 -4.91
C ASN A 74 9.30 -7.74 -4.72
N LEU A 75 9.24 -7.09 -3.56
CA LEU A 75 8.23 -6.07 -3.30
C LEU A 75 8.47 -4.82 -4.14
N ILE A 76 9.72 -4.43 -4.35
CA ILE A 76 10.05 -3.29 -5.20
C ILE A 76 9.59 -3.58 -6.63
N LEU A 77 9.91 -4.76 -7.15
CA LEU A 77 9.54 -5.15 -8.50
C LEU A 77 8.03 -5.18 -8.67
N LEU A 78 7.33 -5.81 -7.74
CA LEU A 78 5.86 -5.92 -7.80
C LEU A 78 5.20 -4.55 -7.80
N ASN A 79 5.60 -3.67 -6.90
CA ASN A 79 4.99 -2.33 -6.80
C ASN A 79 5.36 -1.45 -7.99
N THR A 80 6.56 -1.62 -8.56
CA THR A 80 6.96 -0.92 -9.78
C THR A 80 6.04 -1.30 -10.95
N ILE A 81 5.76 -2.60 -11.10
CA ILE A 81 4.85 -3.08 -12.14
C ILE A 81 3.45 -2.51 -11.92
N VAL A 82 2.97 -2.50 -10.69
CA VAL A 82 1.65 -1.93 -10.36
C VAL A 82 1.57 -0.46 -10.75
N ILE A 83 2.63 0.31 -10.47
CA ILE A 83 2.68 1.74 -10.85
C ILE A 83 2.62 1.90 -12.37
N ILE A 84 3.38 1.09 -13.11
CA ILE A 84 3.38 1.16 -14.56
C ILE A 84 1.99 0.86 -15.12
N ILE A 85 1.33 -0.15 -14.60
CA ILE A 85 -0.03 -0.52 -15.02
C ILE A 85 -1.01 0.61 -14.72
N ALA A 86 -0.92 1.22 -13.54
CA ALA A 86 -1.80 2.31 -13.14
C ALA A 86 -1.59 3.53 -14.03
N LEU A 87 -0.34 3.88 -14.33
CA LEU A 87 -0.02 5.00 -15.22
C LEU A 87 -0.55 4.74 -16.63
N PHE A 88 -0.37 3.52 -17.13
CA PHE A 88 -0.89 3.13 -18.44
C PHE A 88 -2.40 3.26 -18.49
N GLY A 89 -3.09 2.78 -17.45
CA GLY A 89 -4.55 2.87 -17.37
C GLY A 89 -5.05 4.30 -17.34
N LEU A 90 -4.39 5.16 -16.54
CA LEU A 90 -4.74 6.58 -16.47
C LEU A 90 -4.52 7.27 -17.80
N ALA A 91 -3.39 7.00 -18.46
CA ALA A 91 -3.09 7.59 -19.74
C ALA A 91 -4.13 7.20 -20.79
N LYS A 92 -4.47 5.91 -20.83
CA LYS A 92 -5.45 5.40 -21.79
C LYS A 92 -6.84 6.00 -21.57
N MET A 93 -7.22 6.23 -20.31
CA MET A 93 -8.55 6.78 -19.99
C MET A 93 -8.66 8.27 -20.27
N HIS A 94 -7.55 9.01 -20.19
CA HIS A 94 -7.56 10.48 -20.34
C HIS A 94 -6.91 10.97 -21.63
N LEU A 95 -6.27 10.07 -22.34
CA LEU A 95 -5.70 10.38 -23.66
C LEU A 95 -6.38 9.57 -24.75
#